data_f3012626f32eeb3b2091e61c5a53cdeb
#
_entry.id   f3012626f32eeb3b2091e61c5a53cdeb
#
_cell.length_a   1.000
_cell.length_b   1.000
_cell.length_c   1.000
_cell.angle_alpha   90.00
_cell.angle_beta   90.00
_cell.angle_gamma   90.00
#
_symmetry.space_group_name_H-M   'P 1'
#
loop_
_entity.id
_entity.type
_entity.pdbx_description
1 polymer ?
#
loop_
_entity_poly.entity_id
_entity_poly.type
_entity_poly.pdbx_seq_one_letter_code
_entity_poly.pdbx_strand_id
1 'polypeptide(L)'
;MIPVFVLSLPDCHDRRARISAALNDLGLPFEFIDAVDGRQGLPPEYESQIDRPLARKLGRNLSDAEFACALSHIDIYRRIVSENIGYALVLEDDAVPQPDLARYLAGKHYEEASLTQLVCNRTVAYVRRSGVESVFDNYRSYQRAPKMKVSGASGYVISRRAAKHFIDGALPVTCVADWPDCIETLIARRECCLVTPSLVQHEDHGVSIISQGGRKRNKERLRFLGVYIPQFQNMANSFKHAPLKLFYKRLHISEI
;
A
#
# COMPACT_ATOMS: atom_id res chain seq x y z
N MET A 1 -3.50 -12.87 18.75
CA MET A 1 -2.62 -12.31 17.70
C MET A 1 -3.46 -12.20 16.43
N ILE A 2 -3.29 -11.14 15.60
CA ILE A 2 -4.01 -11.04 14.33
C ILE A 2 -3.39 -11.97 13.30
N PRO A 3 -4.14 -12.47 12.30
CA PRO A 3 -3.58 -13.23 11.19
C PRO A 3 -2.60 -12.40 10.39
N VAL A 4 -1.56 -13.06 9.89
CA VAL A 4 -0.54 -12.51 9.00
C VAL A 4 -0.70 -13.20 7.65
N PHE A 5 -1.06 -12.44 6.62
CA PHE A 5 -1.20 -12.91 5.24
C PHE A 5 -0.01 -12.44 4.43
N VAL A 6 0.65 -13.36 3.75
CA VAL A 6 1.76 -13.06 2.85
C VAL A 6 1.32 -13.33 1.42
N LEU A 7 1.18 -12.26 0.64
CA LEU A 7 0.81 -12.32 -0.76
C LEU A 7 2.04 -12.69 -1.60
N SER A 8 1.96 -13.79 -2.34
CA SER A 8 3.06 -14.28 -3.17
C SER A 8 2.55 -15.17 -4.30
N LEU A 9 3.22 -15.13 -5.45
CA LEU A 9 3.00 -16.14 -6.48
C LEU A 9 3.51 -17.52 -6.00
N PRO A 10 2.79 -18.62 -6.32
CA PRO A 10 3.16 -19.95 -5.82
C PRO A 10 4.57 -20.41 -6.21
N ASP A 11 5.06 -19.98 -7.35
CA ASP A 11 6.37 -20.33 -7.92
C ASP A 11 7.52 -19.41 -7.48
N CYS A 12 7.25 -18.39 -6.67
CA CYS A 12 8.26 -17.48 -6.12
C CYS A 12 9.00 -18.10 -4.91
N HIS A 13 9.57 -19.29 -5.08
CA HIS A 13 10.13 -20.08 -3.98
C HIS A 13 11.18 -19.32 -3.15
N ASP A 14 12.10 -18.60 -3.78
CA ASP A 14 13.16 -17.88 -3.08
C ASP A 14 12.60 -16.72 -2.23
N ARG A 15 11.59 -16.00 -2.73
CA ARG A 15 10.93 -14.93 -1.98
C ARG A 15 10.13 -15.51 -0.81
N ARG A 16 9.36 -16.58 -1.06
CA ARG A 16 8.63 -17.31 -0.01
C ARG A 16 9.58 -17.81 1.07
N ALA A 17 10.73 -18.38 0.71
CA ALA A 17 11.72 -18.85 1.67
C ALA A 17 12.28 -17.72 2.55
N ARG A 18 12.65 -16.57 1.94
CA ARG A 18 13.19 -15.42 2.69
C ARG A 18 12.19 -14.84 3.68
N ILE A 19 10.97 -14.53 3.24
CA ILE A 19 9.97 -13.96 4.14
C ILE A 19 9.52 -14.95 5.22
N SER A 20 9.48 -16.27 4.89
CA SER A 20 9.22 -17.32 5.89
C SER A 20 10.28 -17.32 6.99
N ALA A 21 11.55 -17.27 6.63
CA ALA A 21 12.63 -17.20 7.60
C ALA A 21 12.49 -15.96 8.49
N ALA A 22 12.29 -14.79 7.91
CA ALA A 22 12.15 -13.54 8.65
C ALA A 22 10.94 -13.54 9.62
N LEU A 23 9.79 -14.06 9.20
CA LEU A 23 8.62 -14.14 10.06
C LEU A 23 8.75 -15.20 11.16
N ASN A 24 9.39 -16.33 10.87
CA ASN A 24 9.70 -17.38 11.86
C ASN A 24 10.68 -16.86 12.93
N ASP A 25 11.71 -16.11 12.53
CA ASP A 25 12.67 -15.48 13.46
C ASP A 25 11.98 -14.49 14.41
N LEU A 26 10.90 -13.85 13.96
CA LEU A 26 10.07 -12.97 14.78
C LEU A 26 8.99 -13.71 15.60
N GLY A 27 8.87 -15.03 15.44
CA GLY A 27 7.83 -15.83 16.08
C GLY A 27 6.42 -15.48 15.61
N LEU A 28 6.25 -14.98 14.40
CA LEU A 28 4.98 -14.58 13.82
C LEU A 28 4.44 -15.70 12.92
N PRO A 29 3.39 -16.43 13.33
CA PRO A 29 2.71 -17.38 12.46
C PRO A 29 2.05 -16.64 11.30
N PHE A 30 2.16 -17.18 10.10
CA PHE A 30 1.65 -16.57 8.88
C PHE A 30 1.08 -17.60 7.92
N GLU A 31 0.34 -17.14 6.94
CA GLU A 31 -0.22 -17.92 5.85
C GLU A 31 0.12 -17.26 4.51
N PHE A 32 0.54 -18.05 3.52
CA PHE A 32 0.65 -17.59 2.15
C PHE A 32 -0.72 -17.50 1.49
N ILE A 33 -0.98 -16.38 0.84
CA ILE A 33 -2.10 -16.18 -0.08
C ILE A 33 -1.53 -16.18 -1.48
N ASP A 34 -2.00 -17.10 -2.31
CA ASP A 34 -1.56 -17.18 -3.70
C ASP A 34 -2.07 -15.96 -4.48
N ALA A 35 -1.12 -15.22 -5.04
CA ALA A 35 -1.42 -14.03 -5.82
C ALA A 35 -1.98 -14.38 -7.19
N VAL A 36 -2.84 -13.51 -7.72
CA VAL A 36 -3.28 -13.57 -9.12
C VAL A 36 -2.06 -13.39 -10.03
N ASP A 37 -1.85 -14.31 -10.95
CA ASP A 37 -0.73 -14.24 -11.89
C ASP A 37 -1.11 -13.46 -13.16
N GLY A 38 -0.55 -12.28 -13.30
CA GLY A 38 -0.71 -11.40 -14.47
C GLY A 38 0.45 -11.43 -15.45
N ARG A 39 1.44 -12.33 -15.30
CA ARG A 39 2.66 -12.35 -16.12
C ARG A 39 2.40 -12.75 -17.58
N GLN A 40 1.43 -13.63 -17.82
CA GLN A 40 1.04 -14.12 -19.14
C GLN A 40 -0.31 -13.55 -19.63
N GLY A 41 -0.78 -12.47 -19.00
CA GLY A 41 -2.10 -11.90 -19.18
C GLY A 41 -2.95 -12.07 -17.93
N LEU A 42 -4.00 -11.25 -17.79
CA LEU A 42 -4.92 -11.39 -16.67
C LEU A 42 -5.80 -12.63 -16.88
N PRO A 43 -5.98 -13.51 -15.87
CA PRO A 43 -6.90 -14.64 -15.97
C PRO A 43 -8.33 -14.18 -16.32
N PRO A 44 -9.04 -14.88 -17.22
CA PRO A 44 -10.35 -14.43 -17.74
C PRO A 44 -11.41 -14.15 -16.67
N GLU A 45 -11.39 -14.88 -15.57
CA GLU A 45 -12.32 -14.72 -14.44
C GLU A 45 -12.19 -13.37 -13.72
N TYR A 46 -11.06 -12.67 -13.91
CA TYR A 46 -10.81 -11.35 -13.33
C TYR A 46 -11.14 -10.19 -14.28
N GLU A 47 -11.34 -10.43 -15.58
CA GLU A 47 -11.59 -9.37 -16.57
C GLU A 47 -12.84 -8.52 -16.23
N SER A 48 -13.88 -9.14 -15.65
CA SER A 48 -15.09 -8.41 -15.23
C SER A 48 -14.88 -7.51 -14.00
N GLN A 49 -13.74 -7.63 -13.32
CA GLN A 49 -13.43 -6.90 -12.10
C GLN A 49 -12.51 -5.70 -12.33
N ILE A 50 -12.13 -5.45 -13.58
CA ILE A 50 -11.26 -4.33 -13.97
C ILE A 50 -11.96 -3.43 -15.01
N ASP A 51 -11.51 -2.19 -15.12
CA ASP A 51 -11.97 -1.26 -16.16
C ASP A 51 -10.76 -0.59 -16.83
N ARG A 52 -10.23 -1.24 -17.87
CA ARG A 52 -9.10 -0.76 -18.66
C ARG A 52 -9.38 0.57 -19.38
N PRO A 53 -10.56 0.78 -20.02
CA PRO A 53 -10.94 2.05 -20.62
C PRO A 53 -10.94 3.19 -19.62
N LEU A 54 -11.57 2.99 -18.45
CA LEU A 54 -11.61 4.00 -17.40
C LEU A 54 -10.22 4.28 -16.83
N ALA A 55 -9.40 3.25 -16.58
CA ALA A 55 -8.02 3.42 -16.12
C ALA A 55 -7.22 4.31 -17.08
N ARG A 56 -7.33 4.07 -18.40
CA ARG A 56 -6.69 4.89 -19.43
C ARG A 56 -7.20 6.33 -19.44
N LYS A 57 -8.53 6.51 -19.32
CA LYS A 57 -9.15 7.85 -19.22
C LYS A 57 -8.66 8.62 -18.00
N LEU A 58 -8.37 7.92 -16.91
CA LEU A 58 -7.77 8.50 -15.70
C LEU A 58 -6.24 8.69 -15.81
N GLY A 59 -5.66 8.44 -17.00
CA GLY A 59 -4.22 8.57 -17.24
C GLY A 59 -3.38 7.42 -16.69
N ARG A 60 -4.00 6.25 -16.39
CA ARG A 60 -3.36 5.06 -15.82
C ARG A 60 -3.27 3.97 -16.88
N ASN A 61 -2.11 3.79 -17.47
CA ASN A 61 -1.86 2.69 -18.42
C ASN A 61 -1.28 1.50 -17.65
N LEU A 62 -2.16 0.69 -17.05
CA LEU A 62 -1.79 -0.44 -16.22
C LEU A 62 -1.52 -1.69 -17.07
N SER A 63 -0.51 -2.46 -16.68
CA SER A 63 -0.24 -3.80 -17.18
C SER A 63 -1.14 -4.83 -16.49
N ASP A 64 -1.25 -6.03 -17.07
CA ASP A 64 -1.99 -7.13 -16.47
C ASP A 64 -1.43 -7.53 -15.11
N ALA A 65 -0.11 -7.48 -14.93
CA ALA A 65 0.54 -7.73 -13.65
C ALA A 65 0.17 -6.66 -12.60
N GLU A 66 -0.02 -5.39 -12.98
CA GLU A 66 -0.47 -4.35 -12.05
C GLU A 66 -1.95 -4.54 -11.66
N PHE A 67 -2.81 -4.93 -12.61
CA PHE A 67 -4.19 -5.32 -12.31
C PHE A 67 -4.24 -6.56 -11.40
N ALA A 68 -3.46 -7.59 -11.72
CA ALA A 68 -3.39 -8.83 -10.94
C ALA A 68 -2.94 -8.57 -9.49
N CYS A 69 -1.92 -7.73 -9.29
CA CYS A 69 -1.50 -7.32 -7.95
C CYS A 69 -2.63 -6.63 -7.18
N ALA A 70 -3.33 -5.67 -7.80
CA ALA A 70 -4.46 -5.00 -7.15
C ALA A 70 -5.61 -5.95 -6.80
N LEU A 71 -5.94 -6.88 -7.70
CA LEU A 71 -6.96 -7.91 -7.48
C LEU A 71 -6.58 -8.88 -6.36
N SER A 72 -5.29 -9.24 -6.26
CA SER A 72 -4.80 -10.08 -5.18
C SER A 72 -5.03 -9.46 -3.80
N HIS A 73 -4.84 -8.14 -3.67
CA HIS A 73 -5.19 -7.44 -2.43
C HIS A 73 -6.70 -7.42 -2.19
N ILE A 74 -7.53 -7.26 -3.24
CA ILE A 74 -8.99 -7.35 -3.11
C ILE A 74 -9.42 -8.74 -2.63
N ASP A 75 -8.78 -9.82 -3.08
CA ASP A 75 -9.10 -11.17 -2.63
C ASP A 75 -8.77 -11.37 -1.14
N ILE A 76 -7.65 -10.81 -0.66
CA ILE A 76 -7.36 -10.76 0.79
C ILE A 76 -8.46 -9.98 1.54
N TYR A 77 -8.91 -8.84 1.01
CA TYR A 77 -9.97 -8.06 1.66
C TYR A 77 -11.29 -8.84 1.72
N ARG A 78 -11.65 -9.57 0.66
CA ARG A 78 -12.81 -10.47 0.64
C ARG A 78 -12.72 -11.54 1.72
N ARG A 79 -11.54 -12.14 1.88
CA ARG A 79 -11.28 -13.13 2.92
C ARG A 79 -11.43 -12.52 4.32
N ILE A 80 -10.83 -11.35 4.58
CA ILE A 80 -10.98 -10.64 5.87
C ILE A 80 -12.45 -10.41 6.21
N VAL A 81 -13.26 -10.04 5.21
CA VAL A 81 -14.69 -9.78 5.41
C VAL A 81 -15.49 -11.07 5.62
N SER A 82 -15.28 -12.09 4.78
CA SER A 82 -16.04 -13.34 4.81
C SER A 82 -15.74 -14.18 6.06
N GLU A 83 -14.49 -14.18 6.54
CA GLU A 83 -14.08 -14.88 7.73
C GLU A 83 -14.26 -14.06 9.02
N ASN A 84 -14.87 -12.86 8.92
CA ASN A 84 -15.13 -11.98 10.06
C ASN A 84 -13.86 -11.59 10.86
N ILE A 85 -12.73 -11.46 10.18
CA ILE A 85 -11.44 -11.10 10.79
C ILE A 85 -11.45 -9.62 11.19
N GLY A 86 -11.21 -9.30 12.47
CA GLY A 86 -11.22 -7.94 12.99
C GLY A 86 -10.13 -7.05 12.35
N TYR A 87 -8.89 -7.55 12.37
CA TYR A 87 -7.70 -6.96 11.77
C TYR A 87 -6.81 -8.06 11.18
N ALA A 88 -6.05 -7.73 10.15
CA ALA A 88 -5.01 -8.58 9.58
C ALA A 88 -3.76 -7.76 9.24
N LEU A 89 -2.60 -8.34 9.40
CA LEU A 89 -1.36 -7.87 8.78
C LEU A 89 -1.27 -8.46 7.38
N VAL A 90 -1.05 -7.61 6.39
CA VAL A 90 -0.83 -8.01 4.99
C VAL A 90 0.57 -7.61 4.59
N LEU A 91 1.32 -8.57 4.05
CA LEU A 91 2.67 -8.39 3.54
C LEU A 91 2.75 -8.89 2.09
N GLU A 92 3.57 -8.26 1.26
CA GLU A 92 4.02 -8.84 -0.02
C GLU A 92 5.28 -9.68 0.22
N ASP A 93 5.64 -10.56 -0.71
CA ASP A 93 6.75 -11.50 -0.56
C ASP A 93 8.16 -10.85 -0.67
N ASP A 94 8.21 -9.56 -1.02
CA ASP A 94 9.41 -8.72 -1.01
C ASP A 94 9.48 -7.78 0.21
N ALA A 95 8.56 -7.94 1.15
CA ALA A 95 8.59 -7.26 2.43
C ALA A 95 9.73 -7.80 3.32
N VAL A 96 10.40 -6.88 4.02
CA VAL A 96 11.44 -7.19 5.02
C VAL A 96 10.93 -6.73 6.39
N PRO A 97 10.29 -7.64 7.17
CA PRO A 97 9.83 -7.33 8.51
C PRO A 97 10.98 -6.91 9.42
N GLN A 98 10.80 -5.84 10.18
CA GLN A 98 11.80 -5.36 11.12
C GLN A 98 11.62 -6.02 12.49
N PRO A 99 12.67 -6.12 13.33
CA PRO A 99 12.62 -6.80 14.63
C PRO A 99 11.47 -6.34 15.54
N ASP A 100 11.14 -5.06 15.52
CA ASP A 100 10.10 -4.48 16.37
C ASP A 100 8.67 -4.73 15.88
N LEU A 101 8.47 -5.40 14.73
CA LEU A 101 7.14 -5.69 14.19
C LEU A 101 6.32 -6.57 15.15
N ALA A 102 6.94 -7.61 15.72
CA ALA A 102 6.26 -8.49 16.68
C ALA A 102 5.81 -7.72 17.93
N ARG A 103 6.65 -6.83 18.45
CA ARG A 103 6.32 -5.95 19.59
C ARG A 103 5.16 -5.00 19.25
N TYR A 104 5.16 -4.42 18.05
CA TYR A 104 4.08 -3.58 17.55
C TYR A 104 2.73 -4.31 17.53
N LEU A 105 2.72 -5.53 17.00
CA LEU A 105 1.51 -6.35 16.94
C LEU A 105 1.03 -6.78 18.33
N ALA A 106 1.95 -7.18 19.21
CA ALA A 106 1.63 -7.56 20.59
C ALA A 106 1.03 -6.41 21.40
N GLY A 107 1.51 -5.17 21.19
CA GLY A 107 0.98 -3.96 21.80
C GLY A 107 -0.36 -3.48 21.22
N LYS A 108 -0.86 -4.11 20.15
CA LYS A 108 -2.12 -3.77 19.45
C LYS A 108 -2.24 -2.32 18.99
N HIS A 109 -1.12 -1.65 18.77
CA HIS A 109 -1.09 -0.24 18.35
C HIS A 109 -1.81 0.03 17.01
N TYR A 110 -2.11 -1.02 16.24
CA TYR A 110 -2.88 -0.95 15.00
C TYR A 110 -4.39 -0.72 15.23
N GLU A 111 -4.93 -0.94 16.43
CA GLU A 111 -6.37 -0.81 16.71
C GLU A 111 -6.85 0.65 16.67
N GLU A 112 -5.93 1.61 16.72
CA GLU A 112 -6.21 3.06 16.68
C GLU A 112 -6.61 3.56 15.29
N ALA A 113 -6.38 2.76 14.23
CA ALA A 113 -6.73 3.13 12.87
C ALA A 113 -7.38 1.97 12.12
N SER A 114 -8.16 2.29 11.10
CA SER A 114 -8.73 1.27 10.21
C SER A 114 -7.71 0.73 9.20
N LEU A 115 -6.71 1.54 8.87
CA LEU A 115 -5.59 1.19 8.01
C LEU A 115 -4.31 1.81 8.56
N THR A 116 -3.30 0.98 8.82
CA THR A 116 -1.97 1.45 9.24
C THR A 116 -0.92 0.97 8.27
N GLN A 117 -0.24 1.89 7.60
CA GLN A 117 0.92 1.60 6.78
C GLN A 117 2.15 1.39 7.68
N LEU A 118 2.87 0.28 7.44
CA LEU A 118 4.10 -0.09 8.15
C LEU A 118 5.34 0.12 7.29
N VAL A 119 5.15 0.39 5.99
CA VAL A 119 6.21 0.66 5.02
C VAL A 119 6.03 2.04 4.40
N CYS A 120 7.12 2.73 4.19
CA CYS A 120 7.14 3.95 3.41
C CYS A 120 8.36 3.96 2.48
N ASN A 121 8.10 3.75 1.20
CA ASN A 121 9.13 3.71 0.15
C ASN A 121 9.54 5.10 -0.35
N ARG A 122 9.15 6.17 0.36
CA ARG A 122 9.50 7.55 0.01
C ARG A 122 10.32 8.18 1.12
N THR A 123 11.28 8.99 0.73
CA THR A 123 12.06 9.82 1.66
C THR A 123 11.21 10.89 2.35
N VAL A 124 10.00 11.14 1.87
CA VAL A 124 9.11 12.18 2.38
C VAL A 124 7.67 11.72 2.41
N ALA A 125 7.03 11.83 3.56
CA ALA A 125 5.59 11.74 3.72
C ALA A 125 5.01 13.08 4.22
N TYR A 126 3.72 13.31 3.93
CA TYR A 126 2.98 14.43 4.51
C TYR A 126 1.94 13.87 5.49
N VAL A 127 2.00 14.36 6.70
CA VAL A 127 1.18 13.89 7.81
C VAL A 127 0.52 15.07 8.51
N ARG A 128 -0.56 14.81 9.26
CA ARG A 128 -1.19 15.84 10.07
C ARG A 128 -0.27 16.25 11.22
N ARG A 129 -0.29 17.52 11.61
CA ARG A 129 0.45 18.00 12.79
C ARG A 129 -0.19 17.51 14.08
N SER A 130 -1.52 17.40 14.11
CA SER A 130 -2.30 16.81 15.19
C SER A 130 -2.50 15.32 14.95
N GLY A 131 -2.59 14.50 15.99
CA GLY A 131 -2.78 13.05 15.86
C GLY A 131 -1.47 12.34 15.58
N VAL A 132 -0.41 12.76 16.28
CA VAL A 132 0.85 12.04 16.40
C VAL A 132 0.79 11.29 17.70
N GLU A 133 0.90 9.97 17.65
CA GLU A 133 0.86 9.13 18.84
C GLU A 133 2.19 8.44 19.05
N SER A 134 2.63 8.38 20.30
CA SER A 134 3.78 7.58 20.67
C SER A 134 3.38 6.12 20.66
N VAL A 135 4.08 5.30 19.92
CA VAL A 135 3.86 3.86 19.87
C VAL A 135 4.71 3.18 20.95
N PHE A 136 6.00 3.20 20.78
CA PHE A 136 7.02 2.83 21.79
C PHE A 136 8.38 3.38 21.33
N ASP A 137 9.32 3.53 22.24
CA ASP A 137 10.66 4.05 21.97
C ASP A 137 10.64 5.29 21.04
N ASN A 138 11.28 5.22 19.88
CA ASN A 138 11.26 6.26 18.86
C ASN A 138 10.15 6.08 17.82
N TYR A 139 9.35 5.01 17.87
CA TYR A 139 8.24 4.78 16.93
C TYR A 139 7.08 5.73 17.21
N ARG A 140 6.55 6.29 16.14
CA ARG A 140 5.40 7.20 16.16
C ARG A 140 4.39 6.81 15.08
N SER A 141 3.11 6.89 15.44
CA SER A 141 1.99 6.78 14.51
C SER A 141 1.54 8.17 14.09
N TYR A 142 1.43 8.41 12.79
CA TYR A 142 1.03 9.68 12.21
C TYR A 142 -0.21 9.52 11.35
N GLN A 143 -1.21 10.36 11.56
CA GLN A 143 -2.37 10.42 10.67
C GLN A 143 -1.94 10.96 9.30
N ARG A 144 -2.35 10.27 8.23
CA ARG A 144 -2.04 10.67 6.85
C ARG A 144 -2.69 11.99 6.47
N ALA A 145 -2.00 12.77 5.64
CA ALA A 145 -2.54 13.97 5.03
C ALA A 145 -3.36 13.63 3.77
N PRO A 146 -4.51 14.29 3.52
CA PRO A 146 -5.30 14.09 2.30
C PRO A 146 -4.52 14.40 1.03
N LYS A 147 -4.89 13.73 -0.07
CA LYS A 147 -4.33 13.95 -1.43
C LYS A 147 -2.83 13.72 -1.57
N MET A 148 -2.22 13.11 -0.55
CA MET A 148 -0.80 12.78 -0.58
C MET A 148 -0.62 11.27 -0.72
N LYS A 149 -0.16 10.84 -1.89
CA LYS A 149 0.14 9.43 -2.13
C LYS A 149 1.41 9.06 -1.35
N VAL A 150 1.24 8.19 -0.37
CA VAL A 150 2.34 7.45 0.24
C VAL A 150 2.33 6.09 -0.44
N SER A 151 3.38 5.75 -1.19
CA SER A 151 3.52 4.45 -1.84
C SER A 151 3.92 3.38 -0.83
N GLY A 152 3.63 2.13 -1.15
CA GLY A 152 3.99 0.97 -0.38
C GLY A 152 2.78 0.22 0.18
N ALA A 153 2.24 -0.70 -0.62
CA ALA A 153 1.27 -1.69 -0.17
C ALA A 153 1.95 -2.99 0.28
N SER A 154 3.30 -3.03 0.34
CA SER A 154 4.05 -4.22 0.70
C SER A 154 4.00 -4.58 2.20
N GLY A 155 3.47 -3.69 3.07
CA GLY A 155 3.28 -3.98 4.49
C GLY A 155 2.30 -3.02 5.17
N TYR A 156 1.16 -3.55 5.63
CA TYR A 156 0.14 -2.76 6.33
C TYR A 156 -0.76 -3.62 7.21
N VAL A 157 -1.34 -3.01 8.24
CA VAL A 157 -2.44 -3.62 9.01
C VAL A 157 -3.76 -2.99 8.57
N ILE A 158 -4.76 -3.83 8.33
CA ILE A 158 -6.07 -3.40 7.85
C ILE A 158 -7.18 -4.01 8.72
N SER A 159 -8.16 -3.17 9.09
CA SER A 159 -9.38 -3.63 9.74
C SER A 159 -10.38 -4.19 8.73
N ARG A 160 -11.30 -5.06 9.19
CA ARG A 160 -12.42 -5.55 8.38
C ARG A 160 -13.24 -4.40 7.78
N ARG A 161 -13.41 -3.30 8.52
CA ARG A 161 -14.14 -2.12 8.04
C ARG A 161 -13.44 -1.48 6.85
N ALA A 162 -12.12 -1.32 6.90
CA ALA A 162 -11.36 -0.78 5.79
C ALA A 162 -11.30 -1.75 4.61
N ALA A 163 -11.18 -3.06 4.87
CA ALA A 163 -11.22 -4.09 3.83
C ALA A 163 -12.55 -4.03 3.06
N LYS A 164 -13.70 -3.97 3.77
CA LYS A 164 -15.00 -3.78 3.12
C LYS A 164 -15.05 -2.48 2.31
N HIS A 165 -14.56 -1.37 2.88
CA HIS A 165 -14.52 -0.08 2.19
C HIS A 165 -13.74 -0.15 0.87
N PHE A 166 -12.62 -0.87 0.84
CA PHE A 166 -11.85 -1.06 -0.39
C PHE A 166 -12.56 -1.98 -1.40
N ILE A 167 -13.23 -3.04 -0.96
CA ILE A 167 -14.05 -3.87 -1.86
C ILE A 167 -15.13 -3.01 -2.53
N ASP A 168 -15.84 -2.20 -1.74
CA ASP A 168 -16.95 -1.39 -2.23
C ASP A 168 -16.48 -0.22 -3.13
N GLY A 169 -15.29 0.32 -2.91
CA GLY A 169 -14.81 1.55 -3.55
C GLY A 169 -13.68 1.39 -4.58
N ALA A 170 -13.00 0.24 -4.63
CA ALA A 170 -11.90 0.00 -5.56
C ALA A 170 -12.29 -0.89 -6.76
N LEU A 171 -13.50 -1.44 -6.77
CA LEU A 171 -14.01 -2.22 -7.89
C LEU A 171 -14.95 -1.38 -8.77
N PRO A 172 -14.90 -1.51 -10.11
CA PRO A 172 -13.86 -2.23 -10.85
C PRO A 172 -12.49 -1.59 -10.69
N VAL A 173 -11.43 -2.40 -10.69
CA VAL A 173 -10.05 -1.91 -10.51
C VAL A 173 -9.63 -1.02 -11.67
N THR A 174 -9.19 0.19 -11.33
CA THR A 174 -8.69 1.21 -12.27
C THR A 174 -7.32 1.78 -11.89
N CYS A 175 -6.72 1.29 -10.80
CA CYS A 175 -5.44 1.78 -10.29
C CYS A 175 -4.60 0.64 -9.73
N VAL A 176 -3.32 0.91 -9.50
CA VAL A 176 -2.40 -0.02 -8.83
C VAL A 176 -2.81 -0.29 -7.39
N ALA A 177 -2.30 -1.39 -6.82
CA ALA A 177 -2.51 -1.77 -5.42
C ALA A 177 -2.11 -0.67 -4.43
N ASP A 178 -1.13 0.16 -4.78
CA ASP A 178 -0.65 1.30 -3.99
C ASP A 178 -1.76 2.35 -3.78
N TRP A 179 -2.75 1.98 -3.04
CA TRP A 179 -3.86 2.77 -2.51
C TRP A 179 -4.82 3.36 -3.55
N PRO A 180 -5.94 2.71 -3.77
CA PRO A 180 -7.03 3.20 -4.61
C PRO A 180 -7.59 4.53 -4.08
N ASP A 181 -8.20 5.33 -4.97
CA ASP A 181 -8.66 6.68 -4.63
C ASP A 181 -9.67 6.71 -3.46
N CYS A 182 -10.40 5.62 -3.21
CA CYS A 182 -11.31 5.49 -2.07
C CYS A 182 -10.62 5.59 -0.69
N ILE A 183 -9.28 5.41 -0.62
CA ILE A 183 -8.53 5.64 0.63
C ILE A 183 -8.72 7.06 1.18
N GLU A 184 -8.98 8.06 0.31
CA GLU A 184 -9.18 9.44 0.74
C GLU A 184 -10.33 9.59 1.75
N THR A 185 -11.34 8.71 1.68
CA THR A 185 -12.42 8.68 2.66
C THR A 185 -11.92 8.27 4.05
N LEU A 186 -11.05 7.25 4.13
CA LEU A 186 -10.44 6.83 5.39
C LEU A 186 -9.52 7.92 5.94
N ILE A 187 -8.75 8.58 5.07
CA ILE A 187 -7.87 9.69 5.45
C ILE A 187 -8.67 10.88 5.98
N ALA A 188 -9.79 11.23 5.33
CA ALA A 188 -10.67 12.31 5.76
C ALA A 188 -11.26 12.03 7.15
N ARG A 189 -11.60 10.78 7.42
CA ARG A 189 -12.12 10.31 8.72
C ARG A 189 -11.03 10.11 9.79
N ARG A 190 -9.77 10.37 9.47
CA ARG A 190 -8.60 10.13 10.35
C ARG A 190 -8.39 8.66 10.73
N GLU A 191 -8.76 7.77 9.85
CA GLU A 191 -8.71 6.31 10.04
C GLU A 191 -7.53 5.67 9.32
N CYS A 192 -6.61 6.48 8.78
CA CYS A 192 -5.43 6.01 8.06
C CYS A 192 -4.17 6.60 8.67
N CYS A 193 -3.30 5.72 9.17
CA CYS A 193 -2.04 6.08 9.81
C CYS A 193 -0.82 5.55 9.04
N LEU A 194 0.33 6.14 9.35
CA LEU A 194 1.66 5.70 8.94
C LEU A 194 2.53 5.59 10.19
N VAL A 195 3.18 4.45 10.38
CA VAL A 195 4.15 4.25 11.46
C VAL A 195 5.55 4.56 10.95
N THR A 196 6.35 5.26 11.75
CA THR A 196 7.74 5.55 11.47
C THR A 196 8.57 5.52 12.77
N PRO A 197 9.80 4.98 12.74
CA PRO A 197 10.46 4.31 11.61
C PRO A 197 9.60 3.21 10.99
N SER A 198 9.90 2.81 9.74
CA SER A 198 9.17 1.73 9.07
C SER A 198 9.36 0.40 9.80
N LEU A 199 8.26 -0.28 10.12
CA LEU A 199 8.28 -1.63 10.71
C LEU A 199 8.40 -2.74 9.65
N VAL A 200 8.24 -2.35 8.38
CA VAL A 200 8.47 -3.19 7.21
C VAL A 200 9.28 -2.37 6.22
N GLN A 201 10.35 -2.93 5.70
CA GLN A 201 11.10 -2.37 4.59
C GLN A 201 10.74 -3.11 3.30
N HIS A 202 11.09 -2.54 2.17
CA HIS A 202 10.94 -3.18 0.87
C HIS A 202 12.33 -3.58 0.37
N GLU A 203 12.48 -4.84 0.01
CA GLU A 203 13.73 -5.32 -0.56
C GLU A 203 13.85 -4.87 -2.01
N ASP A 204 14.79 -3.95 -2.28
CA ASP A 204 15.04 -3.48 -3.64
C ASP A 204 16.04 -4.41 -4.35
N HIS A 205 15.56 -5.53 -4.86
CA HIS A 205 16.36 -6.48 -5.66
C HIS A 205 16.51 -6.06 -7.13
N GLY A 206 16.22 -4.80 -7.47
CA GLY A 206 16.41 -4.26 -8.83
C GLY A 206 15.47 -4.81 -9.90
N VAL A 207 14.71 -5.88 -9.61
CA VAL A 207 13.79 -6.51 -10.58
C VAL A 207 12.44 -6.79 -9.92
N SER A 208 11.55 -5.82 -9.94
CA SER A 208 10.13 -6.06 -9.65
C SER A 208 9.52 -6.98 -10.72
N ILE A 209 8.80 -8.02 -10.33
CA ILE A 209 8.07 -8.92 -11.23
C ILE A 209 7.11 -8.10 -12.12
N ILE A 210 6.53 -7.04 -11.59
CA ILE A 210 5.68 -6.09 -12.31
C ILE A 210 6.48 -5.34 -13.39
N SER A 211 7.77 -5.07 -13.20
CA SER A 211 8.61 -4.37 -14.19
C SER A 211 8.99 -5.26 -15.38
N GLN A 212 9.00 -6.58 -15.23
CA GLN A 212 9.22 -7.53 -16.34
C GLN A 212 8.03 -7.58 -17.30
N GLY A 213 6.82 -7.29 -16.83
CA GLY A 213 5.59 -7.24 -17.63
C GLY A 213 5.43 -6.00 -18.53
N GLY A 214 6.52 -5.29 -18.84
CA GLY A 214 6.50 -4.27 -19.89
C GLY A 214 6.13 -2.85 -19.43
N ARG A 215 6.55 -2.42 -18.26
CA ARG A 215 6.53 -1.01 -17.85
C ARG A 215 7.43 -0.17 -18.76
N LYS A 216 7.05 -0.02 -20.05
CA LYS A 216 7.64 1.00 -20.89
C LYS A 216 7.28 2.34 -20.27
N ARG A 217 8.22 2.92 -19.54
CA ARG A 217 8.17 4.34 -19.17
C ARG A 217 8.03 5.13 -20.48
N ASN A 218 6.81 5.47 -20.86
CA ASN A 218 6.52 6.34 -22.00
C ASN A 218 6.99 7.78 -21.67
N LYS A 219 8.30 7.96 -21.45
CA LYS A 219 8.92 9.30 -21.38
C LYS A 219 8.80 10.04 -22.71
N GLU A 220 8.62 9.33 -23.81
CA GLU A 220 8.58 9.94 -25.15
C GLU A 220 7.19 10.48 -25.54
N ARG A 221 6.09 9.90 -25.06
CA ARG A 221 4.73 10.37 -25.43
C ARG A 221 4.33 11.70 -24.78
N LEU A 222 4.92 12.08 -23.67
CA LEU A 222 4.66 13.37 -23.02
C LEU A 222 5.29 14.55 -23.78
N ARG A 223 6.24 14.29 -24.68
CA ARG A 223 6.84 15.33 -25.55
C ARG A 223 6.01 15.64 -26.81
N PHE A 224 5.16 14.70 -27.26
CA PHE A 224 4.49 14.83 -28.57
C PHE A 224 3.13 15.53 -28.53
N LEU A 225 2.50 15.67 -27.37
CA LEU A 225 1.14 16.24 -27.28
C LEU A 225 1.09 17.67 -26.78
N GLY A 226 2.21 18.31 -26.46
CA GLY A 226 2.21 19.73 -26.06
C GLY A 226 1.27 20.09 -24.89
N VAL A 227 0.61 19.08 -24.31
CA VAL A 227 -0.31 19.25 -23.20
C VAL A 227 0.46 18.98 -21.91
N TYR A 228 1.13 20.01 -21.48
CA TYR A 228 1.64 20.12 -20.12
C TYR A 228 0.41 20.14 -19.19
N ILE A 229 0.10 19.04 -18.52
CA ILE A 229 -0.95 19.02 -17.50
C ILE A 229 -0.33 19.55 -16.20
N PRO A 230 -0.56 20.84 -15.85
CA PRO A 230 0.07 21.46 -14.68
C PRO A 230 -0.45 20.92 -13.35
N GLN A 231 -1.44 20.02 -13.36
CA GLN A 231 -2.19 19.62 -12.18
C GLN A 231 -1.35 18.90 -11.12
N PHE A 232 -0.30 18.16 -11.51
CA PHE A 232 0.53 17.45 -10.53
C PHE A 232 1.67 18.31 -9.95
N GLN A 233 2.21 19.26 -10.68
CA GLN A 233 3.19 20.21 -10.16
C GLN A 233 2.52 21.32 -9.33
N ASN A 234 1.29 21.69 -9.68
CA ASN A 234 0.50 22.64 -8.89
C ASN A 234 0.07 22.09 -7.54
N MET A 235 -0.13 20.77 -7.37
CA MET A 235 -0.42 20.20 -6.04
C MET A 235 0.78 20.28 -5.10
N ALA A 236 2.00 20.04 -5.57
CA ALA A 236 3.20 20.30 -4.77
C ALA A 236 3.40 21.80 -4.48
N ASN A 237 2.99 22.67 -5.41
CA ASN A 237 3.03 24.12 -5.24
C ASN A 237 1.87 24.66 -4.39
N SER A 238 0.70 24.01 -4.36
CA SER A 238 -0.42 24.38 -3.49
C SER A 238 -0.08 24.23 -2.00
N PHE A 239 0.85 23.36 -1.64
CA PHE A 239 1.41 23.31 -0.28
C PHE A 239 2.31 24.49 0.08
N LYS A 240 2.63 25.37 -0.86
CA LYS A 240 3.33 26.64 -0.56
C LYS A 240 2.40 27.70 0.06
N HIS A 241 1.08 27.50 0.03
CA HIS A 241 0.14 28.43 0.65
C HIS A 241 0.06 28.25 2.17
N ALA A 242 0.24 29.32 2.90
CA ALA A 242 0.35 29.40 4.34
C ALA A 242 -0.70 28.63 5.18
N PRO A 243 -2.00 28.57 4.84
CA PRO A 243 -2.98 27.89 5.68
C PRO A 243 -2.81 26.37 5.76
N LEU A 244 -2.29 25.70 4.72
CA LEU A 244 -2.10 24.24 4.76
C LEU A 244 -0.89 23.82 5.62
N LYS A 245 0.14 24.66 5.72
CA LYS A 245 1.30 24.42 6.59
C LYS A 245 0.96 24.41 8.08
N LEU A 246 -0.14 25.03 8.48
CA LEU A 246 -0.60 25.01 9.88
C LEU A 246 -1.07 23.61 10.30
N PHE A 247 -1.69 22.86 9.41
CA PHE A 247 -2.34 21.58 9.72
C PHE A 247 -1.51 20.36 9.35
N TYR A 248 -0.54 20.49 8.42
CA TYR A 248 0.27 19.39 7.93
C TYR A 248 1.75 19.68 8.06
N LYS A 249 2.53 18.63 8.31
CA LYS A 249 3.99 18.69 8.30
C LYS A 249 4.54 17.74 7.25
N ARG A 250 5.67 18.13 6.68
CA ARG A 250 6.52 17.28 5.88
C ARG A 250 7.37 16.44 6.83
N LEU A 251 7.34 15.14 6.69
CA LEU A 251 8.14 14.21 7.46
C LEU A 251 9.22 13.64 6.55
N HIS A 252 10.48 13.79 6.92
CA HIS A 252 11.61 13.12 6.27
C HIS A 252 11.77 11.77 6.95
N ILE A 253 11.62 10.68 6.19
CA ILE A 253 11.59 9.31 6.73
C ILE A 253 13.00 8.75 6.90
N SER A 254 13.98 9.32 6.19
CA SER A 254 15.40 8.96 6.32
C SER A 254 16.11 9.59 7.52
N GLU A 255 15.43 10.42 8.30
CA GLU A 255 16.04 11.17 9.42
C GLU A 255 15.55 10.67 10.80
N ILE A 256 14.94 9.46 10.85
CA ILE A 256 14.39 8.91 12.09
C ILE A 256 15.06 7.56 12.41
#